data_c67a6bf3f2b0333bfd7c9d8baf367eab
#
_entry.id   c67a6bf3f2b0333bfd7c9d8baf367eab
#
_cell.length_a   1.000
_cell.length_b   1.000
_cell.length_c   1.000
_cell.angle_alpha   90.00
_cell.angle_beta   90.00
_cell.angle_gamma   90.00
#
_symmetry.space_group_name_H-M   'P 1'
#
loop_
_entity.id
_entity.type
_entity.pdbx_description
1 polymer ?
#
loop_
_entity_poly.entity_id
_entity_poly.type
_entity_poly.pdbx_seq_one_letter_code
_entity_poly.pdbx_strand_id
1 'polypeptide(L)'
;MTSSQASDVNTPPYVDLKRAAELMLDGHPIIFPTETFFALGSRALDADATARVYRAKHRSTVRPLPLILGDWEQLDMIAKVHDGLMPLLKRFWPGPLSVILPARLRVPDILTGGTGRVAVRLSSHPVARALAQAVGEPITSSSANISGNPAVVSVKQLDEELIASVMGILDEPPVPAGGLPSTLVERMEDGRLRLLRAGAVTSAQIAEAGFEVVEEE
;
A
#
# COMPACT_ATOMS: atom_id res chain seq x y z
N MET A 1 -10.72 -49.18 -8.86
CA MET A 1 -11.60 -48.05 -8.55
C MET A 1 -10.71 -46.95 -8.04
N THR A 2 -10.20 -46.13 -8.93
CA THR A 2 -9.33 -44.98 -8.61
C THR A 2 -10.21 -43.77 -8.44
N SER A 3 -10.43 -43.35 -7.22
CA SER A 3 -11.11 -42.08 -6.91
C SER A 3 -10.20 -40.94 -7.36
N SER A 4 -10.54 -40.33 -8.47
CA SER A 4 -10.01 -39.04 -8.90
C SER A 4 -10.36 -38.01 -7.83
N GLN A 5 -9.38 -37.55 -7.07
CA GLN A 5 -9.50 -36.32 -6.29
C GLN A 5 -9.59 -35.17 -7.30
N ALA A 6 -10.79 -34.68 -7.54
CA ALA A 6 -10.99 -33.38 -8.11
C ALA A 6 -10.37 -32.36 -7.12
N SER A 7 -9.23 -31.79 -7.49
CA SER A 7 -8.67 -30.64 -6.81
C SER A 7 -9.72 -29.52 -6.91
N ASP A 8 -10.26 -29.10 -5.76
CA ASP A 8 -11.10 -27.92 -5.63
C ASP A 8 -10.33 -26.71 -6.17
N VAL A 9 -10.66 -26.30 -7.38
CA VAL A 9 -9.96 -25.26 -8.17
C VAL A 9 -10.28 -23.85 -7.65
N ASN A 10 -10.98 -23.71 -6.51
CA ASN A 10 -11.50 -22.41 -6.09
C ASN A 10 -11.22 -22.04 -4.61
N THR A 11 -10.28 -22.69 -3.95
CA THR A 11 -9.85 -22.22 -2.61
C THR A 11 -8.81 -21.14 -2.79
N PRO A 12 -8.99 -19.94 -2.22
CA PRO A 12 -7.98 -18.89 -2.26
C PRO A 12 -6.64 -19.44 -1.74
N PRO A 13 -5.51 -19.11 -2.34
CA PRO A 13 -4.20 -19.60 -1.91
C PRO A 13 -3.78 -18.88 -0.61
N TYR A 14 -4.31 -19.29 0.53
CA TYR A 14 -3.92 -18.75 1.83
C TYR A 14 -2.47 -19.11 2.15
N VAL A 15 -1.72 -18.13 2.61
CA VAL A 15 -0.29 -18.25 2.92
C VAL A 15 0.01 -17.58 4.26
N ASP A 16 1.04 -18.05 4.96
CA ASP A 16 1.62 -17.38 6.11
C ASP A 16 2.56 -16.24 5.68
N LEU A 17 3.01 -15.44 6.65
CA LEU A 17 3.89 -14.28 6.42
C LEU A 17 5.18 -14.66 5.66
N LYS A 18 5.79 -15.80 6.03
CA LYS A 18 7.03 -16.25 5.40
C LYS A 18 6.81 -16.57 3.91
N ARG A 19 5.76 -17.35 3.62
CA ARG A 19 5.43 -17.72 2.24
C ARG A 19 5.00 -16.51 1.42
N ALA A 20 4.26 -15.57 2.00
CA ALA A 20 3.90 -14.30 1.36
C ALA A 20 5.13 -13.49 0.96
N ALA A 21 6.13 -13.39 1.85
CA ALA A 21 7.38 -12.69 1.56
C ALA A 21 8.19 -13.39 0.44
N GLU A 22 8.31 -14.72 0.47
CA GLU A 22 8.96 -15.49 -0.59
C GLU A 22 8.30 -15.24 -1.95
N LEU A 23 6.98 -15.32 -2.02
CA LEU A 23 6.24 -15.05 -3.26
C LEU A 23 6.43 -13.62 -3.75
N MET A 24 6.46 -12.62 -2.86
CA MET A 24 6.79 -11.24 -3.24
C MET A 24 8.22 -11.11 -3.77
N LEU A 25 9.20 -11.79 -3.15
CA LEU A 25 10.59 -11.81 -3.63
C LEU A 25 10.71 -12.43 -5.02
N ASP A 26 9.87 -13.42 -5.35
CA ASP A 26 9.74 -14.01 -6.68
C ASP A 26 8.94 -13.12 -7.66
N GLY A 27 8.55 -11.91 -7.23
CA GLY A 27 7.85 -10.91 -8.06
C GLY A 27 6.33 -11.11 -8.14
N HIS A 28 5.72 -11.97 -7.32
CA HIS A 28 4.28 -12.20 -7.34
C HIS A 28 3.53 -11.18 -6.47
N PRO A 29 2.39 -10.62 -6.96
CA PRO A 29 1.51 -9.82 -6.12
C PRO A 29 0.84 -10.67 -5.04
N ILE A 30 0.69 -10.09 -3.85
CA ILE A 30 0.06 -10.71 -2.68
C ILE A 30 -1.05 -9.80 -2.17
N ILE A 31 -2.14 -10.39 -1.70
CA ILE A 31 -3.18 -9.70 -0.92
C ILE A 31 -2.82 -9.83 0.55
N PHE A 32 -2.87 -8.70 1.30
CA PHE A 32 -2.50 -8.64 2.71
C PHE A 32 -3.32 -7.59 3.47
N PRO A 33 -3.52 -7.74 4.81
CA PRO A 33 -4.29 -6.78 5.58
C PRO A 33 -3.49 -5.51 5.87
N THR A 34 -4.21 -4.37 5.96
CA THR A 34 -3.69 -3.11 6.50
C THR A 34 -4.63 -2.58 7.57
N GLU A 35 -4.27 -1.47 8.24
CA GLU A 35 -5.10 -0.86 9.27
C GLU A 35 -6.47 -0.37 8.76
N THR A 36 -6.61 -0.16 7.44
CA THR A 36 -7.86 0.32 6.83
C THR A 36 -8.60 -0.77 6.06
N PHE A 37 -7.97 -1.34 5.03
CA PHE A 37 -8.56 -2.33 4.13
C PHE A 37 -7.54 -3.40 3.78
N PHE A 38 -7.96 -4.51 3.18
CA PHE A 38 -7.04 -5.40 2.49
C PHE A 38 -6.38 -4.66 1.32
N ALA A 39 -5.10 -4.90 1.12
CA ALA A 39 -4.30 -4.35 0.04
C ALA A 39 -3.80 -5.44 -0.90
N LEU A 40 -3.65 -5.10 -2.17
CA LEU A 40 -2.87 -5.82 -3.16
C LEU A 40 -1.55 -5.09 -3.34
N GLY A 41 -0.45 -5.81 -3.24
CA GLY A 41 0.88 -5.23 -3.42
C GLY A 41 1.93 -6.22 -3.87
N SER A 42 3.08 -5.69 -4.22
CA SER A 42 4.28 -6.37 -4.66
C SER A 42 5.51 -5.60 -4.18
N ARG A 43 6.69 -6.09 -4.46
CA ARG A 43 7.94 -5.32 -4.29
C ARG A 43 7.86 -4.00 -5.04
N ALA A 44 8.23 -2.91 -4.36
CA ALA A 44 8.16 -1.57 -4.94
C ALA A 44 9.29 -1.29 -5.96
N LEU A 45 10.46 -1.88 -5.74
CA LEU A 45 11.65 -1.63 -6.59
C LEU A 45 11.75 -2.58 -7.80
N ASP A 46 10.75 -3.45 -7.98
CA ASP A 46 10.60 -4.35 -9.11
C ASP A 46 9.49 -3.84 -10.05
N ALA A 47 9.90 -3.34 -11.24
CA ALA A 47 8.98 -2.78 -12.21
C ALA A 47 8.00 -3.83 -12.78
N ASP A 48 8.46 -5.08 -12.99
CA ASP A 48 7.64 -6.16 -13.51
C ASP A 48 6.61 -6.63 -12.48
N ALA A 49 7.02 -6.76 -11.22
CA ALA A 49 6.11 -7.06 -10.12
C ALA A 49 5.06 -5.95 -9.94
N THR A 50 5.46 -4.67 -10.01
CA THR A 50 4.56 -3.52 -9.99
C THR A 50 3.57 -3.55 -11.17
N ALA A 51 4.05 -3.88 -12.39
CA ALA A 51 3.17 -4.01 -13.56
C ALA A 51 2.12 -5.11 -13.39
N ARG A 52 2.45 -6.20 -12.67
CA ARG A 52 1.47 -7.26 -12.34
C ARG A 52 0.34 -6.74 -11.46
N VAL A 53 0.64 -5.88 -10.47
CA VAL A 53 -0.39 -5.23 -9.63
C VAL A 53 -1.34 -4.36 -10.47
N TYR A 54 -0.81 -3.56 -11.41
CA TYR A 54 -1.64 -2.76 -12.31
C TYR A 54 -2.57 -3.64 -13.16
N ARG A 55 -2.04 -4.73 -13.74
CA ARG A 55 -2.83 -5.68 -14.54
C ARG A 55 -3.94 -6.35 -13.71
N ALA A 56 -3.60 -6.88 -12.54
CA ALA A 56 -4.54 -7.54 -11.64
C ALA A 56 -5.71 -6.63 -11.23
N LYS A 57 -5.49 -5.32 -11.19
CA LYS A 57 -6.51 -4.32 -10.80
C LYS A 57 -7.22 -3.68 -11.98
N HIS A 58 -6.87 -3.99 -13.22
CA HIS A 58 -7.30 -3.22 -14.41
C HIS A 58 -7.07 -1.72 -14.23
N ARG A 59 -5.95 -1.35 -13.60
CA ARG A 59 -5.63 0.03 -13.24
C ARG A 59 -4.73 0.66 -14.29
N SER A 60 -5.02 1.91 -14.65
CA SER A 60 -4.13 2.71 -15.50
C SER A 60 -2.82 3.03 -14.78
N THR A 61 -1.68 2.87 -15.47
CA THR A 61 -0.33 3.14 -14.95
C THR A 61 -0.06 4.61 -14.70
N VAL A 62 -0.87 5.54 -15.24
CA VAL A 62 -0.77 6.98 -14.93
C VAL A 62 -1.25 7.33 -13.51
N ARG A 63 -1.86 6.39 -12.80
CA ARG A 63 -2.27 6.55 -11.41
C ARG A 63 -1.26 5.88 -10.48
N PRO A 64 -0.33 6.60 -9.83
CA PRO A 64 0.68 6.04 -8.96
C PRO A 64 0.11 5.06 -7.91
N LEU A 65 0.91 4.06 -7.54
CA LEU A 65 0.58 3.17 -6.43
C LEU A 65 1.20 3.70 -5.14
N PRO A 66 0.43 3.73 -4.03
CA PRO A 66 1.00 4.06 -2.73
C PRO A 66 1.89 2.92 -2.21
N LEU A 67 2.81 3.28 -1.34
CA LEU A 67 3.78 2.38 -0.72
C LEU A 67 3.58 2.26 0.78
N ILE A 68 3.79 1.05 1.31
CA ILE A 68 3.96 0.78 2.73
C ILE A 68 5.43 0.52 3.02
N LEU A 69 5.89 1.14 4.11
CA LEU A 69 7.20 0.91 4.71
C LEU A 69 7.08 -0.10 5.85
N GLY A 70 8.07 -0.95 6.01
CA GLY A 70 8.24 -1.81 7.17
C GLY A 70 8.83 -1.06 8.38
N ASP A 71 9.72 -0.10 8.11
CA ASP A 71 10.42 0.74 9.08
C ASP A 71 10.86 2.07 8.48
N TRP A 72 11.55 2.88 9.28
CA TRP A 72 12.07 4.18 8.84
C TRP A 72 13.26 4.07 7.88
N GLU A 73 14.03 3.01 7.94
CA GLU A 73 15.21 2.79 7.09
C GLU A 73 14.78 2.60 5.63
N GLN A 74 13.64 1.95 5.40
CA GLN A 74 13.07 1.78 4.08
C GLN A 74 12.63 3.11 3.42
N LEU A 75 12.33 4.15 4.21
CA LEU A 75 12.02 5.47 3.67
C LEU A 75 13.18 6.04 2.88
N ASP A 76 14.39 5.92 3.41
CA ASP A 76 15.61 6.40 2.75
C ASP A 76 15.94 5.65 1.46
N MET A 77 15.39 4.45 1.29
CA MET A 77 15.59 3.68 0.05
C MET A 77 14.87 4.32 -1.15
N ILE A 78 13.73 4.99 -0.93
CA ILE A 78 12.79 5.36 -2.00
C ILE A 78 12.51 6.85 -2.13
N ALA A 79 12.67 7.63 -1.08
CA ALA A 79 12.27 9.03 -1.08
C ALA A 79 13.27 9.95 -0.41
N LYS A 80 13.15 11.25 -0.72
CA LYS A 80 13.83 12.32 0.02
C LYS A 80 12.78 13.03 0.86
N VAL A 81 13.04 13.14 2.16
CA VAL A 81 12.15 13.83 3.10
C VAL A 81 12.68 15.24 3.35
N HIS A 82 11.82 16.24 3.26
CA HIS A 82 12.14 17.59 3.72
C HIS A 82 12.06 17.63 5.24
N ASP A 83 13.04 18.24 5.91
CA ASP A 83 13.14 18.27 7.37
C ASP A 83 11.87 18.80 8.04
N GLY A 84 11.22 19.79 7.43
CA GLY A 84 9.95 20.34 7.90
C GLY A 84 8.78 19.35 7.93
N LEU A 85 8.88 18.18 7.27
CA LEU A 85 7.86 17.12 7.35
C LEU A 85 8.09 16.14 8.51
N MET A 86 9.30 16.09 9.07
CA MET A 86 9.62 15.11 10.10
C MET A 86 8.70 15.17 11.33
N PRO A 87 8.30 16.35 11.83
CA PRO A 87 7.33 16.41 12.95
C PRO A 87 5.98 15.77 12.59
N LEU A 88 5.47 16.00 11.37
CA LEU A 88 4.23 15.38 10.87
C LEU A 88 4.35 13.86 10.83
N LEU A 89 5.42 13.35 10.22
CA LEU A 89 5.66 11.92 10.09
C LEU A 89 5.77 11.27 11.48
N LYS A 90 6.54 11.83 12.39
CA LYS A 90 6.69 11.32 13.77
C LYS A 90 5.39 11.34 14.56
N ARG A 91 4.48 12.28 14.28
CA ARG A 91 3.18 12.39 14.95
C ARG A 91 2.19 11.33 14.49
N PHE A 92 2.19 10.98 13.18
CA PHE A 92 1.15 10.15 12.56
C PHE A 92 1.65 8.79 12.06
N TRP A 93 2.95 8.52 12.10
CA TRP A 93 3.52 7.22 11.75
C TRP A 93 4.06 6.49 12.99
N PRO A 94 3.79 5.19 13.11
CA PRO A 94 2.98 4.34 12.22
C PRO A 94 1.49 4.69 12.26
N GLY A 95 0.86 4.79 11.06
CA GLY A 95 -0.57 5.14 10.99
C GLY A 95 -1.09 5.43 9.58
N PRO A 96 -2.39 5.80 9.48
CA PRO A 96 -3.08 5.94 8.21
C PRO A 96 -2.89 7.33 7.57
N LEU A 97 -1.68 7.88 7.63
CA LEU A 97 -1.28 9.09 6.90
C LEU A 97 -0.30 8.70 5.79
N SER A 98 -0.67 8.98 4.53
CA SER A 98 0.20 8.87 3.37
C SER A 98 0.71 10.24 2.96
N VAL A 99 2.00 10.36 2.66
CA VAL A 99 2.62 11.62 2.24
C VAL A 99 3.26 11.44 0.87
N ILE A 100 3.03 12.38 -0.05
CA ILE A 100 3.72 12.41 -1.33
C ILE A 100 5.10 13.03 -1.15
N LEU A 101 6.12 12.30 -1.60
CA LEU A 101 7.53 12.69 -1.48
C LEU A 101 8.23 12.60 -2.84
N PRO A 102 9.29 13.39 -3.09
CA PRO A 102 10.16 13.20 -4.23
C PRO A 102 10.80 11.81 -4.20
N ALA A 103 10.63 11.05 -5.27
CA ALA A 103 11.21 9.72 -5.40
C ALA A 103 12.73 9.77 -5.65
N ARG A 104 13.45 8.76 -5.15
CA ARG A 104 14.84 8.53 -5.55
C ARG A 104 14.89 7.86 -6.93
N LEU A 105 16.00 8.04 -7.65
CA LEU A 105 16.21 7.52 -9.00
C LEU A 105 16.04 5.99 -9.14
N ARG A 106 16.20 5.24 -8.06
CA ARG A 106 16.03 3.78 -8.07
C ARG A 106 14.57 3.33 -8.11
N VAL A 107 13.62 4.25 -7.85
CA VAL A 107 12.19 3.94 -7.90
C VAL A 107 11.75 3.85 -9.35
N PRO A 108 11.12 2.73 -9.79
CA PRO A 108 10.68 2.57 -11.17
C PRO A 108 9.65 3.63 -11.60
N ASP A 109 9.77 4.12 -12.83
CA ASP A 109 8.86 5.14 -13.38
C ASP A 109 7.39 4.69 -13.39
N ILE A 110 7.15 3.40 -13.63
CA ILE A 110 5.79 2.83 -13.56
C ILE A 110 5.11 3.06 -12.20
N LEU A 111 5.90 3.07 -11.12
CA LEU A 111 5.39 3.29 -9.77
C LEU A 111 5.01 4.75 -9.52
N THR A 112 5.76 5.67 -10.11
CA THR A 112 5.55 7.12 -9.97
C THR A 112 4.53 7.68 -10.97
N GLY A 113 4.10 6.87 -11.96
CA GLY A 113 3.31 7.36 -13.09
C GLY A 113 4.02 8.44 -13.91
N GLY A 114 5.36 8.45 -13.91
CA GLY A 114 6.20 9.45 -14.59
C GLY A 114 6.31 10.80 -13.87
N THR A 115 5.73 10.94 -12.67
CA THR A 115 5.77 12.22 -11.90
C THR A 115 7.05 12.43 -11.11
N GLY A 116 7.88 11.39 -10.95
CA GLY A 116 9.04 11.41 -10.05
C GLY A 116 8.68 11.51 -8.57
N ARG A 117 7.44 11.19 -8.20
CA ARG A 117 6.90 11.30 -6.83
C ARG A 117 6.25 9.99 -6.39
N VAL A 118 6.31 9.71 -5.09
CA VAL A 118 5.72 8.52 -4.48
C VAL A 118 4.86 8.89 -3.27
N ALA A 119 3.73 8.23 -3.12
CA ALA A 119 2.91 8.30 -1.91
C ALA A 119 3.35 7.19 -0.96
N VAL A 120 3.79 7.55 0.24
CA VAL A 120 4.37 6.62 1.22
C VAL A 120 3.66 6.72 2.56
N ARG A 121 3.56 5.60 3.27
CA ARG A 121 3.21 5.57 4.69
C ARG A 121 3.95 4.47 5.45
N LEU A 122 4.18 4.69 6.74
CA LEU A 122 4.54 3.62 7.66
C LEU A 122 3.24 3.11 8.29
N SER A 123 2.79 1.91 7.87
CA SER A 123 1.51 1.34 8.31
C SER A 123 1.54 1.02 9.82
N SER A 124 0.43 1.25 10.53
CA SER A 124 0.28 0.76 11.90
C SER A 124 -0.07 -0.73 11.97
N HIS A 125 -0.45 -1.36 10.85
CA HIS A 125 -0.79 -2.78 10.83
C HIS A 125 0.46 -3.66 10.96
N PRO A 126 0.53 -4.53 12.00
CA PRO A 126 1.74 -5.30 12.28
C PRO A 126 2.12 -6.24 11.14
N VAL A 127 1.13 -6.90 10.52
CA VAL A 127 1.37 -7.85 9.42
C VAL A 127 1.88 -7.14 8.16
N ALA A 128 1.30 -6.00 7.78
CA ALA A 128 1.78 -5.22 6.63
C ALA A 128 3.22 -4.75 6.81
N ARG A 129 3.58 -4.31 8.03
CA ARG A 129 4.94 -3.91 8.36
C ARG A 129 5.90 -5.08 8.35
N ALA A 130 5.52 -6.20 8.99
CA ALA A 130 6.34 -7.40 9.03
C ALA A 130 6.58 -7.96 7.62
N LEU A 131 5.57 -7.90 6.74
CA LEU A 131 5.72 -8.32 5.34
C LEU A 131 6.74 -7.43 4.59
N ALA A 132 6.64 -6.10 4.71
CA ALA A 132 7.61 -5.18 4.09
C ALA A 132 9.03 -5.36 4.67
N GLN A 133 9.17 -5.64 5.96
CA GLN A 133 10.44 -5.98 6.59
C GLN A 133 11.01 -7.30 6.08
N ALA A 134 10.19 -8.36 5.97
CA ALA A 134 10.61 -9.65 5.47
C ALA A 134 11.04 -9.61 3.99
N VAL A 135 10.41 -8.75 3.19
CA VAL A 135 10.80 -8.47 1.79
C VAL A 135 12.09 -7.64 1.70
N GLY A 136 12.44 -6.88 2.75
CA GLY A 136 13.66 -6.06 2.82
C GLY A 136 13.58 -4.74 2.05
N GLU A 137 12.43 -4.38 1.50
CA GLU A 137 12.18 -3.13 0.79
C GLU A 137 10.70 -2.72 0.92
N PRO A 138 10.34 -1.44 0.62
CA PRO A 138 8.94 -1.02 0.58
C PRO A 138 8.11 -1.89 -0.37
N ILE A 139 6.85 -2.06 -0.01
CA ILE A 139 5.89 -2.81 -0.84
C ILE A 139 4.79 -1.86 -1.36
N THR A 140 4.29 -2.12 -2.57
CA THR A 140 3.13 -1.39 -3.08
C THR A 140 1.88 -1.77 -2.28
N SER A 141 0.93 -0.84 -2.13
CA SER A 141 -0.26 -1.03 -1.31
C SER A 141 -1.45 -0.34 -1.93
N SER A 142 -2.08 -1.00 -2.89
CA SER A 142 -3.37 -0.57 -3.43
C SER A 142 -4.49 -1.38 -2.77
N SER A 143 -5.69 -0.81 -2.56
CA SER A 143 -6.82 -1.60 -2.04
C SER A 143 -7.07 -2.87 -2.85
N ALA A 144 -7.39 -3.99 -2.19
CA ALA A 144 -7.60 -5.29 -2.82
C ALA A 144 -9.00 -5.38 -3.45
N ASN A 145 -9.20 -4.66 -4.57
CA ASN A 145 -10.43 -4.63 -5.37
C ASN A 145 -10.06 -4.35 -6.83
N ILE A 146 -10.88 -4.76 -7.76
CA ILE A 146 -10.82 -4.27 -9.14
C ILE A 146 -11.10 -2.78 -9.15
N SER A 147 -10.42 -2.01 -10.00
CA SER A 147 -10.54 -0.55 -10.02
C SER A 147 -11.98 -0.11 -10.27
N GLY A 148 -12.52 0.69 -9.36
CA GLY A 148 -13.91 1.15 -9.37
C GLY A 148 -14.81 0.42 -8.37
N ASN A 149 -14.47 -0.79 -7.94
CA ASN A 149 -15.22 -1.51 -6.90
C ASN A 149 -14.86 -0.98 -5.49
N PRO A 150 -15.70 -1.23 -4.47
CA PRO A 150 -15.39 -0.88 -3.08
C PRO A 150 -14.15 -1.61 -2.55
N ALA A 151 -13.40 -0.96 -1.65
CA ALA A 151 -12.34 -1.60 -0.88
C ALA A 151 -12.94 -2.56 0.16
N VAL A 152 -12.23 -3.67 0.46
CA VAL A 152 -12.75 -4.76 1.28
C VAL A 152 -12.03 -4.87 2.63
N VAL A 153 -12.76 -5.32 3.65
CA VAL A 153 -12.25 -5.57 5.01
C VAL A 153 -12.21 -7.07 5.36
N SER A 154 -12.67 -7.91 4.47
CA SER A 154 -12.69 -9.37 4.63
C SER A 154 -12.32 -10.05 3.34
N VAL A 155 -11.57 -11.12 3.42
CA VAL A 155 -11.20 -11.97 2.27
C VAL A 155 -12.43 -12.54 1.54
N LYS A 156 -13.56 -12.71 2.25
CA LYS A 156 -14.83 -13.16 1.66
C LYS A 156 -15.48 -12.16 0.71
N GLN A 157 -15.02 -10.92 0.71
CA GLN A 157 -15.51 -9.84 -0.15
C GLN A 157 -14.62 -9.60 -1.38
N LEU A 158 -13.52 -10.34 -1.49
CA LEU A 158 -12.60 -10.22 -2.63
C LEU A 158 -13.28 -10.66 -3.92
N ASP A 159 -12.98 -9.95 -5.00
CA ASP A 159 -13.39 -10.35 -6.36
C ASP A 159 -12.71 -11.67 -6.74
N GLU A 160 -13.44 -12.63 -7.31
CA GLU A 160 -12.89 -13.91 -7.77
C GLU A 160 -11.79 -13.72 -8.82
N GLU A 161 -11.95 -12.74 -9.71
CA GLU A 161 -10.96 -12.39 -10.70
C GLU A 161 -9.66 -11.89 -10.04
N LEU A 162 -9.77 -11.08 -8.98
CA LEU A 162 -8.60 -10.63 -8.23
C LEU A 162 -7.91 -11.79 -7.52
N ILE A 163 -8.67 -12.70 -6.92
CA ILE A 163 -8.13 -13.93 -6.30
C ILE A 163 -7.38 -14.77 -7.33
N ALA A 164 -7.92 -14.96 -8.52
CA ALA A 164 -7.29 -15.73 -9.59
C ALA A 164 -6.00 -15.08 -10.13
N SER A 165 -5.79 -13.78 -9.88
CA SER A 165 -4.63 -13.02 -10.36
C SER A 165 -3.46 -12.99 -9.39
N VAL A 166 -3.59 -13.55 -8.17
CA VAL A 166 -2.56 -13.54 -7.12
C VAL A 166 -2.10 -14.94 -6.76
N MET A 167 -0.88 -15.05 -6.24
CA MET A 167 -0.29 -16.32 -5.80
C MET A 167 -0.45 -16.56 -4.29
N GLY A 168 -0.95 -15.58 -3.52
CA GLY A 168 -1.16 -15.73 -2.10
C GLY A 168 -2.06 -14.66 -1.49
N ILE A 169 -2.81 -15.08 -0.48
CA ILE A 169 -3.62 -14.22 0.39
C ILE A 169 -3.12 -14.42 1.82
N LEU A 170 -2.50 -13.39 2.37
CA LEU A 170 -2.07 -13.35 3.76
C LEU A 170 -3.25 -12.81 4.60
N ASP A 171 -3.96 -13.71 5.29
CA ASP A 171 -5.12 -13.40 6.13
C ASP A 171 -4.79 -13.62 7.60
N GLU A 172 -3.94 -12.76 8.14
CA GLU A 172 -3.53 -12.81 9.54
C GLU A 172 -4.07 -11.59 10.32
N PRO A 173 -4.48 -11.77 11.60
CA PRO A 173 -4.99 -10.69 12.43
C PRO A 173 -3.93 -9.61 12.72
N PRO A 174 -4.39 -8.39 13.04
CA PRO A 174 -5.78 -7.96 13.19
C PRO A 174 -6.51 -7.79 11.85
N VAL A 175 -7.84 -7.91 11.87
CA VAL A 175 -8.69 -7.65 10.69
C VAL A 175 -8.67 -6.15 10.38
N PRO A 176 -8.64 -5.73 9.10
CA PRO A 176 -8.78 -4.33 8.72
C PRO A 176 -10.01 -3.66 9.34
N ALA A 177 -9.82 -2.46 9.91
CA ALA A 177 -10.91 -1.75 10.60
C ALA A 177 -11.98 -1.18 9.64
N GLY A 178 -11.67 -1.03 8.37
CA GLY A 178 -12.54 -0.38 7.40
C GLY A 178 -12.63 1.14 7.60
N GLY A 179 -13.80 1.69 7.25
CA GLY A 179 -14.09 3.12 7.41
C GLY A 179 -13.44 3.96 6.30
N LEU A 180 -12.62 4.94 6.67
CA LEU A 180 -11.96 5.83 5.73
C LEU A 180 -10.60 5.27 5.28
N PRO A 181 -10.18 5.54 4.04
CA PRO A 181 -8.83 5.22 3.58
C PRO A 181 -7.78 6.06 4.34
N SER A 182 -6.49 5.80 4.09
CA SER A 182 -5.45 6.69 4.59
C SER A 182 -5.61 8.10 4.01
N THR A 183 -5.40 9.12 4.83
CA THR A 183 -5.33 10.51 4.38
C THR A 183 -4.10 10.69 3.50
N LEU A 184 -4.22 11.42 2.39
CA LEU A 184 -3.11 11.68 1.48
C LEU A 184 -2.83 13.18 1.41
N VAL A 185 -1.62 13.56 1.77
CA VAL A 185 -1.16 14.94 1.73
C VAL A 185 0.14 15.10 0.93
N GLU A 186 0.37 16.31 0.46
CA GLU A 186 1.58 16.74 -0.22
C GLU A 186 2.07 18.05 0.37
N ARG A 187 3.37 18.17 0.65
CA ARG A 187 3.95 19.43 1.10
C ARG A 187 4.14 20.38 -0.09
N MET A 188 3.62 21.59 0.05
CA MET A 188 3.80 22.68 -0.88
C MET A 188 5.13 23.43 -0.64
N GLU A 189 5.57 24.25 -1.58
CA GLU A 189 6.83 25.00 -1.47
C GLU A 189 6.82 25.99 -0.28
N ASP A 190 5.67 26.58 0.02
CA ASP A 190 5.46 27.49 1.16
C ASP A 190 5.37 26.78 2.52
N GLY A 191 5.44 25.45 2.55
CA GLY A 191 5.40 24.65 3.76
C GLY A 191 4.02 24.14 4.16
N ARG A 192 2.93 24.66 3.56
CA ARG A 192 1.58 24.16 3.77
C ARG A 192 1.40 22.75 3.20
N LEU A 193 0.37 22.06 3.65
CA LEU A 193 0.01 20.72 3.17
C LEU A 193 -1.23 20.80 2.28
N ARG A 194 -1.10 20.37 1.05
CA ARG A 194 -2.23 20.14 0.15
C ARG A 194 -2.88 18.81 0.51
N LEU A 195 -4.20 18.83 0.78
CA LEU A 195 -4.98 17.62 1.00
C LEU A 195 -5.44 17.07 -0.35
N LEU A 196 -4.89 15.92 -0.74
CA LEU A 196 -5.22 15.24 -1.99
C LEU A 196 -6.31 14.17 -1.82
N ARG A 197 -6.48 13.66 -0.62
CA ARG A 197 -7.54 12.73 -0.26
C ARG A 197 -7.82 12.81 1.23
N ALA A 198 -9.05 13.14 1.58
CA ALA A 198 -9.54 13.02 2.95
C ALA A 198 -9.59 11.56 3.38
N GLY A 199 -9.24 11.26 4.63
CA GLY A 199 -9.15 9.91 5.15
C GLY A 199 -9.17 9.87 6.67
N ALA A 200 -8.61 8.81 7.24
CA ALA A 200 -8.67 8.50 8.66
C ALA A 200 -7.97 9.53 9.57
N VAL A 201 -7.00 10.28 9.06
CA VAL A 201 -6.41 11.44 9.76
C VAL A 201 -7.10 12.69 9.23
N THR A 202 -7.76 13.44 10.10
CA THR A 202 -8.53 14.64 9.72
C THR A 202 -7.63 15.86 9.53
N SER A 203 -8.09 16.85 8.74
CA SER A 203 -7.42 18.16 8.60
C SER A 203 -7.24 18.85 9.96
N ALA A 204 -8.22 18.71 10.87
CA ALA A 204 -8.14 19.24 12.22
C ALA A 204 -6.97 18.63 13.03
N GLN A 205 -6.81 17.31 12.98
CA GLN A 205 -5.69 16.63 13.66
C GLN A 205 -4.32 17.05 13.08
N ILE A 206 -4.26 17.28 11.77
CA ILE A 206 -3.04 17.78 11.10
C ILE A 206 -2.75 19.23 11.54
N ALA A 207 -3.79 20.07 11.65
CA ALA A 207 -3.67 21.44 12.14
C ALA A 207 -3.20 21.50 13.61
N GLU A 208 -3.72 20.60 14.47
CA GLU A 208 -3.26 20.45 15.87
C GLU A 208 -1.78 20.04 15.95
N ALA A 209 -1.25 19.37 14.94
CA ALA A 209 0.18 19.05 14.83
C ALA A 209 1.03 20.22 14.29
N GLY A 210 0.45 21.40 14.08
CA GLY A 210 1.14 22.61 13.68
C GLY A 210 1.28 22.81 12.16
N PHE A 211 0.46 22.10 11.34
CA PHE A 211 0.50 22.23 9.89
C PHE A 211 -0.78 22.85 9.33
N GLU A 212 -0.64 23.84 8.47
CA GLU A 212 -1.76 24.40 7.71
C GLU A 212 -2.13 23.46 6.55
N VAL A 213 -3.41 23.09 6.45
CA VAL A 213 -3.94 22.21 5.41
C VAL A 213 -4.75 23.04 4.41
N VAL A 214 -4.46 22.87 3.14
CA VAL A 214 -5.21 23.49 2.01
C VAL A 214 -5.97 22.38 1.30
N GLU A 215 -7.28 22.53 1.19
CA GLU A 215 -8.15 21.68 0.39
C GLU A 215 -8.32 22.34 -0.99
N GLU A 216 -8.11 21.62 -2.08
CA GLU A 216 -8.45 22.11 -3.41
C GLU A 216 -9.97 21.96 -3.60
N GLU A 217 -10.64 23.04 -4.04
CA GLU A 217 -12.07 23.05 -4.41
C GLU A 217 -12.34 22.21 -5.67
#